data_1ad44d7b5a07811e97542771e32ac4dc
#
_entry.id   1ad44d7b5a07811e97542771e32ac4dc
#
_cell.length_a   1.000
_cell.length_b   1.000
_cell.length_c   1.000
_cell.angle_alpha   90.00
_cell.angle_beta   90.00
_cell.angle_gamma   90.00
#
_symmetry.space_group_name_H-M   'P 1'
#
loop_
_entity.id
_entity.type
_entity.pdbx_description
1 polymer ?
#
loop_
_entity_poly.entity_id
_entity_poly.type
_entity_poly.pdbx_seq_one_letter_code
_entity_poly.pdbx_strand_id
1 'polypeptide(L)'
;MRVCLDTNVLVAAFATRGLCADVFRTVLAEHDLVIGDVILAELRRVLTTKFKVPADRMESIEAVFAPFPPIPKPAAPGLASIRDPADRWVFATAVAGRADVLVTGDQDLLAVRDESPLLILEPRAFWELLRASPG
;
A
#
# COMPACT_ATOMS: atom_id res chain seq x y z
N MET A 1 10.79 -2.48 9.67
CA MET A 1 10.16 -3.48 8.77
C MET A 1 9.84 -2.83 7.42
N ARG A 2 9.81 -3.62 6.38
CA ARG A 2 9.45 -3.13 5.05
C ARG A 2 7.95 -3.31 4.84
N VAL A 3 7.24 -2.22 4.59
CA VAL A 3 5.77 -2.19 4.57
C VAL A 3 5.27 -1.72 3.22
N CYS A 4 4.42 -2.53 2.58
CA CYS A 4 3.70 -2.15 1.37
C CYS A 4 2.27 -1.81 1.76
N LEU A 5 1.80 -0.65 1.32
CA LEU A 5 0.42 -0.20 1.56
C LEU A 5 -0.35 -0.30 0.25
N ASP A 6 -1.48 -1.00 0.27
CA ASP A 6 -2.37 -1.09 -0.88
C ASP A 6 -2.90 0.30 -1.26
N THR A 7 -3.26 0.47 -2.51
CA THR A 7 -3.78 1.73 -3.05
C THR A 7 -4.91 2.31 -2.18
N ASN A 8 -5.86 1.49 -1.77
CA ASN A 8 -7.00 1.96 -0.97
C ASN A 8 -6.59 2.51 0.40
N VAL A 9 -5.54 1.94 1.00
CA VAL A 9 -4.99 2.44 2.26
C VAL A 9 -4.36 3.81 2.04
N LEU A 10 -3.61 3.97 0.95
CA LEU A 10 -3.01 5.26 0.58
C LEU A 10 -4.07 6.31 0.26
N VAL A 11 -5.10 5.94 -0.51
CA VAL A 11 -6.20 6.85 -0.81
C VAL A 11 -6.84 7.36 0.49
N ALA A 12 -7.15 6.45 1.41
CA ALA A 12 -7.73 6.82 2.70
C ALA A 12 -6.79 7.70 3.52
N ALA A 13 -5.48 7.46 3.44
CA ALA A 13 -4.49 8.26 4.16
C ALA A 13 -4.49 9.72 3.71
N PHE A 14 -4.67 9.97 2.42
CA PHE A 14 -4.70 11.33 1.88
C PHE A 14 -6.09 11.98 1.91
N ALA A 15 -7.15 11.18 1.78
CA ALA A 15 -8.51 11.68 1.66
C ALA A 15 -9.22 11.85 3.01
N THR A 16 -8.75 11.21 4.06
CA THR A 16 -9.41 11.22 5.37
C THR A 16 -8.41 11.48 6.49
N ARG A 17 -8.94 11.79 7.68
CA ARG A 17 -8.17 11.87 8.91
C ARG A 17 -8.57 10.68 9.77
N GLY A 18 -7.70 9.70 9.90
CA GLY A 18 -8.04 8.53 10.68
C GLY A 18 -6.92 7.52 10.67
N LEU A 19 -7.32 6.26 10.86
CA LEU A 19 -6.36 5.17 11.05
C LEU A 19 -5.36 5.05 9.90
N CYS A 20 -5.82 5.12 8.65
CA CYS A 20 -4.91 4.98 7.51
C CYS A 20 -3.91 6.13 7.43
N ALA A 21 -4.32 7.34 7.80
CA ALA A 21 -3.38 8.48 7.87
C ALA A 21 -2.34 8.25 8.95
N ASP A 22 -2.74 7.74 10.12
CA ASP A 22 -1.83 7.44 11.21
C ASP A 22 -0.85 6.32 10.85
N VAL A 23 -1.35 5.27 10.21
CA VAL A 23 -0.52 4.17 9.71
C VAL A 23 0.52 4.70 8.73
N PHE A 24 0.09 5.51 7.76
CA PHE A 24 0.99 6.04 6.74
C PHE A 24 2.10 6.90 7.36
N ARG A 25 1.74 7.80 8.27
CA ARG A 25 2.73 8.66 8.95
C ARG A 25 3.75 7.82 9.73
N THR A 26 3.28 6.79 10.43
CA THR A 26 4.16 5.92 11.21
C THR A 26 5.11 5.14 10.30
N VAL A 27 4.61 4.63 9.17
CA VAL A 27 5.45 3.92 8.21
C VAL A 27 6.53 4.85 7.65
N LEU A 28 6.16 6.07 7.27
CA LEU A 28 7.13 7.04 6.75
C LEU A 28 8.20 7.40 7.79
N ALA A 29 7.82 7.51 9.06
CA ALA A 29 8.72 7.97 10.11
C ALA A 29 9.62 6.86 10.66
N GLU A 30 9.12 5.61 10.73
CA GLU A 30 9.78 4.56 11.51
C GLU A 30 10.06 3.27 10.75
N HIS A 31 9.56 3.13 9.52
CA HIS A 31 9.69 1.90 8.74
C HIS A 31 10.12 2.22 7.32
N ASP A 32 10.33 1.19 6.51
CA ASP A 32 10.67 1.34 5.09
C ASP A 32 9.42 1.16 4.24
N LEU A 33 9.02 2.22 3.56
CA LEU A 33 7.89 2.15 2.65
C LEU A 33 8.28 1.44 1.35
N VAL A 34 7.54 0.39 1.01
CA VAL A 34 7.63 -0.27 -0.30
C VAL A 34 6.52 0.30 -1.17
N ILE A 35 6.89 0.96 -2.25
CA ILE A 35 5.94 1.56 -3.20
C ILE A 35 6.28 1.10 -4.60
N GLY A 36 5.30 0.99 -5.48
CA GLY A 36 5.51 0.52 -6.84
C GLY A 36 4.81 1.37 -7.86
N ASP A 37 5.25 1.26 -9.12
CA ASP A 37 4.67 2.00 -10.24
C ASP A 37 3.17 1.73 -10.38
N VAL A 38 2.77 0.48 -10.21
CA VAL A 38 1.35 0.07 -10.31
C VAL A 38 0.51 0.78 -9.26
N ILE A 39 1.01 0.83 -8.02
CA ILE A 39 0.29 1.46 -6.92
C ILE A 39 0.23 2.97 -7.10
N LEU A 40 1.34 3.60 -7.49
CA LEU A 40 1.37 5.05 -7.73
C LEU A 40 0.43 5.47 -8.86
N ALA A 41 0.40 4.70 -9.94
CA ALA A 41 -0.50 4.98 -11.06
C ALA A 41 -1.97 4.87 -10.65
N GLU A 42 -2.32 3.85 -9.88
CA GLU A 42 -3.68 3.67 -9.38
C GLU A 42 -4.06 4.76 -8.38
N LEU A 43 -3.13 5.13 -7.49
CA LEU A 43 -3.35 6.22 -6.53
C LEU A 43 -3.68 7.52 -7.27
N ARG A 44 -2.87 7.87 -8.27
CA ARG A 44 -3.10 9.06 -9.08
C ARG A 44 -4.47 9.02 -9.75
N ARG A 45 -4.79 7.89 -10.37
CA ARG A 45 -6.07 7.72 -11.06
C ARG A 45 -7.26 7.92 -10.13
N VAL A 46 -7.24 7.26 -8.97
CA VAL A 46 -8.34 7.33 -8.00
C VAL A 46 -8.49 8.75 -7.43
N LEU A 47 -7.38 9.35 -7.01
CA LEU A 47 -7.43 10.68 -6.41
C LEU A 47 -7.90 11.73 -7.42
N THR A 48 -7.50 11.64 -8.68
CA THR A 48 -7.91 12.62 -9.70
C THR A 48 -9.32 12.38 -10.21
N THR A 49 -9.74 11.13 -10.40
CA THR A 49 -11.06 10.82 -10.99
C THR A 49 -12.18 10.75 -9.98
N LYS A 50 -11.95 10.14 -8.80
CA LYS A 50 -13.01 9.99 -7.79
C LYS A 50 -13.04 11.15 -6.81
N PHE A 51 -11.89 11.63 -6.37
CA PHE A 51 -11.80 12.68 -5.34
C PHE A 51 -11.57 14.05 -5.92
N LYS A 52 -11.40 14.16 -7.24
CA LYS A 52 -11.25 15.44 -7.95
C LYS A 52 -10.11 16.29 -7.37
N VAL A 53 -9.02 15.67 -6.97
CA VAL A 53 -7.85 16.36 -6.43
C VAL A 53 -7.25 17.25 -7.53
N PRO A 54 -7.06 18.57 -7.26
CA PRO A 54 -6.46 19.46 -8.24
C PRO A 54 -5.01 19.10 -8.56
N ALA A 55 -4.53 19.51 -9.74
CA ALA A 55 -3.19 19.17 -10.22
C ALA A 55 -2.07 19.59 -9.27
N ASP A 56 -2.17 20.81 -8.70
CA ASP A 56 -1.16 21.30 -7.76
C ASP A 56 -1.11 20.50 -6.47
N ARG A 57 -2.28 20.11 -5.96
CA ARG A 57 -2.34 19.25 -4.78
C ARG A 57 -1.84 17.83 -5.09
N MET A 58 -2.16 17.32 -6.28
CA MET A 58 -1.68 16.01 -6.71
C MET A 58 -0.15 16.00 -6.79
N GLU A 59 0.43 17.08 -7.28
CA GLU A 59 1.87 17.23 -7.33
C GLU A 59 2.49 17.19 -5.92
N SER A 60 1.86 17.85 -4.95
CA SER A 60 2.31 17.82 -3.55
C SER A 60 2.22 16.40 -2.96
N ILE A 61 1.15 15.67 -3.29
CA ILE A 61 1.00 14.28 -2.83
C ILE A 61 2.08 13.41 -3.43
N GLU A 62 2.34 13.53 -4.72
CA GLU A 62 3.37 12.74 -5.39
C GLU A 62 4.76 13.04 -4.85
N ALA A 63 5.01 14.28 -4.43
CA ALA A 63 6.29 14.67 -3.83
C ALA A 63 6.59 13.91 -2.53
N VAL A 64 5.58 13.46 -1.81
CA VAL A 64 5.77 12.66 -0.60
C VAL A 64 6.52 11.36 -0.91
N PHE A 65 6.31 10.80 -2.10
CA PHE A 65 6.90 9.54 -2.49
C PHE A 65 8.28 9.68 -3.16
N ALA A 66 8.73 10.92 -3.43
CA ALA A 66 9.99 11.15 -4.12
C ALA A 66 11.22 10.49 -3.47
N PRO A 67 11.33 10.41 -2.12
CA PRO A 67 12.46 9.73 -1.48
C PRO A 67 12.44 8.20 -1.62
N PHE A 68 11.35 7.62 -2.11
CA PHE A 68 11.18 6.16 -2.15
C PHE A 68 11.23 5.70 -3.60
N PRO A 69 12.31 4.98 -4.01
CA PRO A 69 12.40 4.49 -5.39
C PRO A 69 11.26 3.50 -5.66
N PRO A 70 10.42 3.76 -6.68
CA PRO A 70 9.30 2.87 -6.95
C PRO A 70 9.77 1.55 -7.54
N ILE A 71 9.18 0.46 -7.07
CA ILE A 71 9.38 -0.86 -7.64
C ILE A 71 8.74 -0.86 -9.05
N PRO A 72 9.49 -1.22 -10.11
CA PRO A 72 8.90 -1.33 -11.43
C PRO A 72 7.79 -2.39 -11.46
N LYS A 73 6.85 -2.24 -12.39
CA LYS A 73 5.82 -3.26 -12.55
C LYS A 73 6.48 -4.63 -12.74
N PRO A 74 6.13 -5.61 -11.89
CA PRO A 74 6.73 -6.94 -12.00
C PRO A 74 6.46 -7.60 -13.36
N ALA A 75 7.33 -8.54 -13.76
CA ALA A 75 7.21 -9.25 -15.02
C ALA A 75 5.97 -10.14 -15.08
N ALA A 76 5.51 -10.62 -13.93
CA ALA A 76 4.34 -11.51 -13.84
C ALA A 76 3.47 -11.08 -12.66
N PRO A 77 2.14 -11.28 -12.75
CA PRO A 77 1.26 -11.04 -11.62
C PRO A 77 1.54 -12.03 -10.49
N GLY A 78 1.05 -11.70 -9.29
CA GLY A 78 1.24 -12.53 -8.12
C GLY A 78 0.42 -13.83 -8.13
N LEU A 79 -0.03 -14.26 -6.95
CA LEU A 79 -0.76 -15.52 -6.79
C LEU A 79 -2.00 -15.60 -7.69
N ALA A 80 -2.14 -16.69 -8.43
CA ALA A 80 -3.29 -16.91 -9.29
C ALA A 80 -4.60 -17.05 -8.50
N SER A 81 -4.51 -17.43 -7.23
CA SER A 81 -5.66 -17.54 -6.33
C SER A 81 -6.25 -16.19 -5.92
N ILE A 82 -5.54 -15.09 -6.14
CA ILE A 82 -6.10 -13.76 -5.95
C ILE A 82 -7.13 -13.51 -7.06
N ARG A 83 -8.37 -13.27 -6.67
CA ARG A 83 -9.48 -13.18 -7.62
C ARG A 83 -9.40 -11.98 -8.55
N ASP A 84 -9.14 -10.79 -7.99
CA ASP A 84 -9.08 -9.56 -8.78
C ASP A 84 -7.69 -9.43 -9.44
N PRO A 85 -7.63 -9.33 -10.80
CA PRO A 85 -6.35 -9.17 -11.49
C PRO A 85 -5.53 -7.96 -11.05
N ALA A 86 -6.18 -6.84 -10.72
CA ALA A 86 -5.48 -5.64 -10.26
C ALA A 86 -4.75 -5.91 -8.93
N ASP A 87 -5.37 -6.67 -8.04
CA ASP A 87 -4.77 -7.02 -6.74
C ASP A 87 -3.57 -7.95 -6.89
N ARG A 88 -3.54 -8.75 -7.96
CA ARG A 88 -2.38 -9.61 -8.26
C ARG A 88 -1.13 -8.77 -8.49
N TRP A 89 -1.26 -7.63 -9.16
CA TRP A 89 -0.14 -6.74 -9.42
C TRP A 89 0.32 -6.02 -8.14
N VAL A 90 -0.59 -5.68 -7.25
CA VAL A 90 -0.26 -5.11 -5.95
C VAL A 90 0.52 -6.14 -5.12
N PHE A 91 0.05 -7.37 -5.06
CA PHE A 91 0.72 -8.45 -4.35
C PHE A 91 2.12 -8.69 -4.93
N ALA A 92 2.23 -8.76 -6.26
CA ALA A 92 3.51 -8.97 -6.94
C ALA A 92 4.49 -7.84 -6.64
N THR A 93 4.01 -6.60 -6.54
CA THR A 93 4.82 -5.45 -6.17
C THR A 93 5.38 -5.60 -4.75
N ALA A 94 4.54 -6.01 -3.81
CA ALA A 94 4.96 -6.23 -2.42
C ALA A 94 6.03 -7.31 -2.33
N VAL A 95 5.88 -8.40 -3.07
CA VAL A 95 6.87 -9.48 -3.12
C VAL A 95 8.18 -9.00 -3.74
N ALA A 96 8.09 -8.30 -4.89
CA ALA A 96 9.29 -7.78 -5.57
C ALA A 96 10.05 -6.78 -4.71
N GLY A 97 9.33 -5.99 -3.92
CA GLY A 97 9.93 -5.03 -2.99
C GLY A 97 10.40 -5.65 -1.68
N ARG A 98 10.27 -6.95 -1.52
CA ARG A 98 10.65 -7.67 -0.29
C ARG A 98 9.95 -7.13 0.95
N ALA A 99 8.66 -6.83 0.81
CA ALA A 99 7.87 -6.36 1.93
C ALA A 99 7.72 -7.45 2.98
N ASP A 100 7.77 -7.06 4.25
CA ASP A 100 7.46 -7.96 5.36
C ASP A 100 5.95 -8.06 5.54
N VAL A 101 5.24 -6.99 5.22
CA VAL A 101 3.79 -6.92 5.37
C VAL A 101 3.17 -6.11 4.23
N LEU A 102 2.01 -6.57 3.77
CA LEU A 102 1.12 -5.83 2.88
C LEU A 102 -0.11 -5.45 3.70
N VAL A 103 -0.36 -4.15 3.82
CA VAL A 103 -1.53 -3.63 4.54
C VAL A 103 -2.62 -3.33 3.53
N THR A 104 -3.78 -3.93 3.70
CA THR A 104 -4.90 -3.81 2.77
C THR A 104 -6.24 -4.02 3.47
N GLY A 105 -7.27 -3.36 2.98
CA GLY A 105 -8.65 -3.65 3.37
C GLY A 105 -9.39 -4.51 2.35
N ASP A 106 -8.70 -4.94 1.29
CA ASP A 106 -9.32 -5.69 0.21
C ASP A 106 -9.50 -7.16 0.57
N GLN A 107 -10.73 -7.64 0.47
CA GLN A 107 -11.06 -9.02 0.85
C GLN A 107 -10.40 -10.06 -0.06
N ASP A 108 -10.18 -9.73 -1.32
CA ASP A 108 -9.54 -10.67 -2.25
C ASP A 108 -8.07 -10.90 -1.91
N LEU A 109 -7.39 -9.87 -1.35
CA LEU A 109 -6.02 -10.02 -0.86
C LEU A 109 -6.00 -10.71 0.50
N LEU A 110 -6.89 -10.34 1.41
CA LEU A 110 -6.97 -10.96 2.73
C LEU A 110 -7.31 -12.46 2.64
N ALA A 111 -8.09 -12.84 1.62
CA ALA A 111 -8.49 -14.24 1.42
C ALA A 111 -7.31 -15.17 1.15
N VAL A 112 -6.18 -14.66 0.64
CA VAL A 112 -5.01 -15.48 0.32
C VAL A 112 -3.90 -15.37 1.37
N ARG A 113 -4.16 -14.77 2.51
CA ARG A 113 -3.14 -14.52 3.53
C ARG A 113 -2.41 -15.78 4.00
N ASP A 114 -3.10 -16.92 4.05
CA ASP A 114 -2.51 -18.17 4.50
C ASP A 114 -1.57 -18.78 3.45
N GLU A 115 -1.69 -18.40 2.18
CA GLU A 115 -0.83 -18.83 1.09
C GLU A 115 0.35 -17.90 0.86
N SER A 116 0.34 -16.73 1.50
CA SER A 116 1.28 -15.65 1.22
C SER A 116 2.62 -15.84 1.95
N PRO A 117 3.76 -15.57 1.28
CA PRO A 117 5.06 -15.57 1.95
C PRO A 117 5.27 -14.36 2.85
N LEU A 118 4.43 -13.34 2.73
CA LEU A 118 4.48 -12.15 3.57
C LEU A 118 3.16 -12.00 4.34
N LEU A 119 3.20 -11.23 5.42
CA LEU A 119 1.98 -10.96 6.18
C LEU A 119 1.03 -10.08 5.37
N ILE A 120 -0.25 -10.41 5.39
CA ILE A 120 -1.29 -9.55 4.83
C ILE A 120 -2.23 -9.19 5.96
N LEU A 121 -2.32 -7.90 6.30
CA LEU A 121 -3.08 -7.41 7.45
C LEU A 121 -3.97 -6.24 7.07
N GLU A 122 -5.11 -6.14 7.72
CA GLU A 122 -5.93 -4.95 7.67
C GLU A 122 -5.24 -3.80 8.42
N PRO A 123 -5.58 -2.54 8.11
CA PRO A 123 -4.97 -1.39 8.79
C PRO A 123 -5.03 -1.46 10.31
N ARG A 124 -6.16 -1.89 10.87
CA ARG A 124 -6.30 -2.00 12.32
C ARG A 124 -5.39 -3.06 12.90
N ALA A 125 -5.34 -4.23 12.30
CA ALA A 125 -4.46 -5.31 12.76
C ALA A 125 -3.00 -4.90 12.68
N PHE A 126 -2.62 -4.20 11.62
CA PHE A 126 -1.27 -3.68 11.48
C PHE A 126 -0.95 -2.62 12.54
N TRP A 127 -1.89 -1.71 12.80
CA TRP A 127 -1.74 -0.69 13.84
C TRP A 127 -1.52 -1.32 15.21
N GLU A 128 -2.31 -2.35 15.53
CA GLU A 128 -2.15 -3.09 16.78
C GLU A 128 -0.79 -3.80 16.87
N LEU A 129 -0.32 -4.37 15.75
CA LEU A 129 1.01 -4.97 15.69
C LEU A 129 2.10 -3.95 15.99
N LEU A 130 2.02 -2.76 15.42
CA LEU A 130 3.00 -1.69 15.66
C LEU A 130 3.00 -1.26 17.13
N ARG A 131 1.84 -1.17 17.75
CA ARG A 131 1.71 -0.75 19.14
C ARG A 131 2.15 -1.82 20.12
N ALA A 132 2.05 -3.07 19.73
CA ALA A 132 2.48 -4.20 20.57
C ALA A 132 4.00 -4.41 20.54
N SER A 133 4.67 -3.91 19.49
CA SER A 133 6.12 -4.05 19.34
C SER A 133 6.84 -3.02 20.19
N PRO A 134 7.66 -3.42 21.16
CA PRO A 134 8.48 -2.47 21.92
C PRO A 134 9.64 -1.97 21.04
N GLY A 135 9.61 -0.75 20.74
CA GLY A 135 10.68 -0.11 19.96
C GLY A 135 10.41 0.04 18.51
#